data_3f5e43c8c5b730d4e1e6807b79eb632b
#
_entry.id   3f5e43c8c5b730d4e1e6807b79eb632b
#
_cell.length_a   1.000
_cell.length_b   1.000
_cell.length_c   1.000
_cell.angle_alpha   90.00
_cell.angle_beta   90.00
_cell.angle_gamma   90.00
#
_symmetry.space_group_name_H-M   'P 1'
#
loop_
_entity.id
_entity.type
_entity.pdbx_description
1 polymer ?
#
loop_
_entity_poly.entity_id
_entity_poly.type
_entity_poly.pdbx_seq_one_letter_code
_entity_poly.pdbx_strand_id
1 'polypeptide(L)'
;DFLKKTNRFDKTIVFCDNIDHAERMRQALANENADLVAQNYKYIMRITGDNEEGKAELDNFIFPESKYPVIATTSKLMTTGVDAQTCKLIVLDQRIQSMTEFKQTIGRGTRINEDYDKYYFTIIDFKKATELFADPDFDGDPVQIYEPKGDESPVPPDDDESPRTDDCFTYPPAEESPWSGVAEPRPGEEGSG
;
A
#
# COMPACT_ATOMS: atom_id res chain seq x y z
N ASP A 1 11.47 -13.41 -2.84
CA ASP A 1 11.02 -14.01 -4.11
C ASP A 1 9.99 -13.17 -4.85
N PHE A 2 8.94 -12.64 -4.20
CA PHE A 2 7.91 -11.82 -4.88
C PHE A 2 8.51 -10.68 -5.70
N LEU A 3 9.28 -9.78 -5.08
CA LEU A 3 9.93 -8.66 -5.77
C LEU A 3 10.93 -9.10 -6.84
N LYS A 4 11.60 -10.25 -6.68
CA LYS A 4 12.51 -10.80 -7.70
C LYS A 4 11.77 -11.23 -8.98
N LYS A 5 10.49 -11.58 -8.86
CA LYS A 5 9.63 -12.03 -9.97
C LYS A 5 8.77 -10.92 -10.55
N THR A 6 8.60 -9.82 -9.82
CA THR A 6 7.86 -8.63 -10.26
C THR A 6 8.83 -7.48 -10.54
N ASN A 7 8.91 -6.51 -9.63
CA ASN A 7 9.83 -5.39 -9.74
C ASN A 7 10.59 -5.18 -8.43
N ARG A 8 11.90 -5.37 -8.47
CA ARG A 8 12.79 -5.25 -7.30
C ARG A 8 12.88 -3.84 -6.71
N PHE A 9 12.36 -2.83 -7.41
CA PHE A 9 12.36 -1.44 -6.96
C PHE A 9 10.98 -0.93 -6.51
N ASP A 10 9.99 -1.79 -6.43
CA ASP A 10 8.70 -1.41 -5.88
C ASP A 10 8.84 -1.12 -4.37
N LYS A 11 8.43 0.10 -4.00
CA LYS A 11 8.45 0.53 -2.59
C LYS A 11 7.64 -0.45 -1.75
N THR A 12 8.29 -0.95 -0.70
CA THR A 12 7.76 -2.03 0.14
C THR A 12 7.86 -1.68 1.60
N ILE A 13 6.78 -1.88 2.35
CA ILE A 13 6.78 -1.80 3.81
C ILE A 13 6.59 -3.21 4.37
N VAL A 14 7.46 -3.59 5.30
CA VAL A 14 7.38 -4.87 6.04
C VAL A 14 7.10 -4.58 7.50
N PHE A 15 5.89 -4.88 7.94
CA PHE A 15 5.46 -4.72 9.32
C PHE A 15 5.81 -5.94 10.15
N CYS A 16 6.54 -5.72 11.25
CA CYS A 16 7.04 -6.75 12.16
C CYS A 16 6.49 -6.55 13.57
N ASP A 17 6.41 -7.60 14.37
CA ASP A 17 5.85 -7.58 15.72
C ASP A 17 6.59 -6.59 16.67
N ASN A 18 7.90 -6.49 16.51
CA ASN A 18 8.74 -5.64 17.36
C ASN A 18 10.04 -5.21 16.63
N ILE A 19 10.83 -4.38 17.32
CA ILE A 19 12.07 -3.81 16.79
C ILE A 19 13.11 -4.89 16.43
N ASP A 20 13.30 -5.88 17.30
CA ASP A 20 14.24 -6.98 17.06
C ASP A 20 13.82 -7.83 15.87
N HIS A 21 12.51 -8.04 15.70
CA HIS A 21 11.97 -8.73 14.53
C HIS A 21 12.21 -7.91 13.25
N ALA A 22 12.00 -6.60 13.29
CA ALA A 22 12.28 -5.72 12.15
C ALA A 22 13.76 -5.75 11.75
N GLU A 23 14.68 -5.82 12.71
CA GLU A 23 16.11 -5.94 12.42
C GLU A 23 16.48 -7.30 11.83
N ARG A 24 15.97 -8.40 12.38
CA ARG A 24 16.20 -9.74 11.80
C ARG A 24 15.64 -9.84 10.37
N MET A 25 14.47 -9.26 10.13
CA MET A 25 13.85 -9.20 8.80
C MET A 25 14.72 -8.40 7.83
N ARG A 26 15.21 -7.22 8.26
CA ARG A 26 16.13 -6.41 7.46
C ARG A 26 17.38 -7.19 7.06
N GLN A 27 18.00 -7.88 8.02
CA GLN A 27 19.21 -8.68 7.76
C GLN A 27 18.93 -9.83 6.78
N ALA A 28 17.83 -10.57 6.98
CA ALA A 28 17.45 -11.67 6.09
C ALA A 28 17.19 -11.17 4.67
N LEU A 29 16.44 -10.07 4.53
CA LEU A 29 16.19 -9.46 3.22
C LEU A 29 17.46 -8.90 2.58
N ALA A 30 18.38 -8.34 3.36
CA ALA A 30 19.66 -7.85 2.86
C ALA A 30 20.53 -9.00 2.33
N ASN A 31 20.56 -10.14 3.00
CA ASN A 31 21.28 -11.33 2.53
C ASN A 31 20.70 -11.85 1.22
N GLU A 32 19.38 -11.90 1.11
CA GLU A 32 18.67 -12.33 -0.12
C GLU A 32 18.82 -11.35 -1.31
N ASN A 33 19.18 -10.10 -1.04
CA ASN A 33 19.37 -9.04 -2.03
C ASN A 33 20.76 -8.43 -1.96
N ALA A 34 21.78 -9.24 -1.63
CA ALA A 34 23.15 -8.78 -1.42
C ALA A 34 23.73 -8.01 -2.61
N ASP A 35 23.32 -8.34 -3.82
CA ASP A 35 23.68 -7.67 -5.07
C ASP A 35 23.22 -6.20 -5.13
N LEU A 36 22.00 -5.89 -4.66
CA LEU A 36 21.47 -4.52 -4.62
C LEU A 36 21.94 -3.76 -3.38
N VAL A 37 22.06 -4.44 -2.25
CA VAL A 37 22.61 -3.86 -1.02
C VAL A 37 24.09 -3.47 -1.19
N ALA A 38 24.87 -4.24 -1.94
CA ALA A 38 26.26 -3.89 -2.28
C ALA A 38 26.34 -2.64 -3.17
N GLN A 39 25.36 -2.40 -4.02
CA GLN A 39 25.29 -1.19 -4.83
C GLN A 39 24.86 0.05 -4.01
N ASN A 40 23.90 -0.15 -3.10
CA ASN A 40 23.45 0.89 -2.18
C ASN A 40 22.86 0.26 -0.91
N TYR A 41 23.53 0.47 0.22
CA TYR A 41 23.11 -0.08 1.51
C TYR A 41 21.70 0.40 1.95
N LYS A 42 21.25 1.56 1.45
CA LYS A 42 19.91 2.09 1.70
C LYS A 42 18.80 1.35 0.95
N TYR A 43 19.15 0.33 0.15
CA TYR A 43 18.13 -0.47 -0.53
C TYR A 43 17.14 -1.07 0.46
N ILE A 44 17.61 -1.54 1.61
CA ILE A 44 16.77 -2.05 2.71
C ILE A 44 17.16 -1.34 4.01
N MET A 45 16.21 -0.61 4.59
CA MET A 45 16.42 0.14 5.83
C MET A 45 15.43 -0.31 6.91
N ARG A 46 15.91 -0.38 8.15
CA ARG A 46 15.03 -0.48 9.31
C ARG A 46 14.59 0.93 9.74
N ILE A 47 13.32 1.19 9.68
CA ILE A 47 12.72 2.48 10.04
C ILE A 47 11.88 2.27 11.30
N THR A 48 12.50 2.47 12.46
CA THR A 48 11.89 2.28 13.78
C THR A 48 12.23 3.46 14.70
N GLY A 49 11.45 3.63 15.77
CA GLY A 49 11.58 4.80 16.66
C GLY A 49 12.91 4.93 17.40
N ASP A 50 13.65 3.84 17.56
CA ASP A 50 14.96 3.77 18.20
C ASP A 50 16.14 3.97 17.23
N ASN A 51 15.89 3.95 15.93
CA ASN A 51 16.92 4.03 14.89
C ASN A 51 16.95 5.43 14.26
N GLU A 52 17.89 6.27 14.67
CA GLU A 52 18.03 7.64 14.18
C GLU A 52 18.35 7.69 12.68
N GLU A 53 19.19 6.78 12.17
CA GLU A 53 19.52 6.69 10.75
C GLU A 53 18.26 6.34 9.92
N GLY A 54 17.50 5.35 10.38
CA GLY A 54 16.24 4.95 9.73
C GLY A 54 15.19 6.06 9.75
N LYS A 55 15.07 6.79 10.87
CA LYS A 55 14.17 7.95 10.94
C LYS A 55 14.55 9.04 9.95
N ALA A 56 15.85 9.33 9.80
CA ALA A 56 16.33 10.33 8.84
C ALA A 56 16.01 9.94 7.37
N GLU A 57 15.86 8.66 7.08
CA GLU A 57 15.50 8.16 5.75
C GLU A 57 13.98 8.02 5.53
N LEU A 58 13.16 8.28 6.52
CA LEU A 58 11.71 8.17 6.41
C LEU A 58 11.16 9.11 5.32
N ASP A 59 11.60 10.36 5.31
CA ASP A 59 11.16 11.35 4.32
C ASP A 59 11.57 10.92 2.90
N ASN A 60 12.77 10.36 2.73
CA ASN A 60 13.21 9.80 1.46
C ASN A 60 12.38 8.58 1.04
N PHE A 61 11.94 7.76 1.99
CA PHE A 61 11.07 6.63 1.68
C PHE A 61 9.69 7.09 1.19
N ILE A 62 9.14 8.15 1.80
CA ILE A 62 7.83 8.71 1.45
C ILE A 62 7.90 9.49 0.14
N PHE A 63 8.99 10.21 -0.11
CA PHE A 63 9.12 11.11 -1.27
C PHE A 63 9.11 10.30 -2.58
N PRO A 64 8.15 10.58 -3.48
CA PRO A 64 7.94 9.75 -4.68
C PRO A 64 9.15 9.66 -5.62
N GLU A 65 9.91 10.74 -5.76
CA GLU A 65 11.06 10.79 -6.68
C GLU A 65 12.33 10.14 -6.08
N SER A 66 12.34 9.88 -4.78
CA SER A 66 13.45 9.20 -4.13
C SER A 66 13.46 7.72 -4.44
N LYS A 67 14.52 7.24 -5.08
CA LYS A 67 14.70 5.82 -5.37
C LYS A 67 14.89 4.98 -4.11
N TYR A 68 15.60 5.49 -3.11
CA TYR A 68 15.97 4.78 -1.87
C TYR A 68 15.44 5.50 -0.64
N PRO A 69 15.10 4.78 0.43
CA PRO A 69 15.02 3.32 0.56
C PRO A 69 13.93 2.69 -0.32
N VAL A 70 14.14 1.41 -0.72
CA VAL A 70 13.13 0.64 -1.45
C VAL A 70 12.31 -0.20 -0.49
N ILE A 71 12.96 -0.91 0.43
CA ILE A 71 12.28 -1.76 1.42
C ILE A 71 12.49 -1.17 2.81
N ALA A 72 11.40 -0.88 3.50
CA ALA A 72 11.40 -0.44 4.88
C ALA A 72 10.88 -1.56 5.78
N THR A 73 11.73 -2.05 6.72
CA THR A 73 11.25 -2.92 7.79
C THR A 73 10.93 -2.08 9.03
N THR A 74 9.78 -2.30 9.61
CA THR A 74 9.30 -1.46 10.72
C THR A 74 8.50 -2.27 11.74
N SER A 75 8.25 -1.67 12.90
CA SER A 75 7.30 -2.18 13.87
C SER A 75 6.13 -1.20 14.00
N LYS A 76 6.07 -0.43 15.07
CA LYS A 76 4.93 0.47 15.33
C LYS A 76 5.09 1.90 14.78
N LEU A 77 6.31 2.33 14.44
CA LEU A 77 6.55 3.73 14.07
C LEU A 77 5.77 4.15 12.83
N MET A 78 5.75 3.29 11.79
CA MET A 78 5.07 3.61 10.55
C MET A 78 3.54 3.40 10.60
N THR A 79 2.98 3.01 11.74
CA THR A 79 1.52 2.89 11.90
C THR A 79 0.83 4.23 12.13
N THR A 80 1.58 5.31 12.40
CA THR A 80 1.01 6.64 12.64
C THR A 80 1.59 7.69 11.70
N GLY A 81 0.74 8.37 10.94
CA GLY A 81 1.08 9.60 10.21
C GLY A 81 1.93 9.48 8.94
N VAL A 82 2.38 8.29 8.53
CA VAL A 82 3.19 8.10 7.31
C VAL A 82 2.28 7.89 6.11
N ASP A 83 2.38 8.73 5.09
CA ASP A 83 1.67 8.60 3.81
C ASP A 83 2.64 8.17 2.71
N ALA A 84 2.77 6.88 2.50
CA ALA A 84 3.66 6.32 1.48
C ALA A 84 2.88 6.05 0.17
N GLN A 85 2.56 7.11 -0.57
CA GLN A 85 1.73 7.04 -1.78
C GLN A 85 2.31 6.13 -2.87
N THR A 86 3.62 5.97 -2.93
CA THR A 86 4.29 5.12 -3.91
C THR A 86 4.52 3.68 -3.41
N CYS A 87 4.09 3.35 -2.21
CA CYS A 87 4.21 1.98 -1.68
C CYS A 87 3.29 1.03 -2.47
N LYS A 88 3.88 0.07 -3.16
CA LYS A 88 3.16 -0.93 -3.97
C LYS A 88 3.01 -2.28 -3.28
N LEU A 89 3.81 -2.55 -2.27
CA LEU A 89 3.78 -3.81 -1.52
C LEU A 89 3.77 -3.57 -0.02
N ILE A 90 2.80 -4.17 0.66
CA ILE A 90 2.70 -4.23 2.12
C ILE A 90 2.86 -5.68 2.55
N VAL A 91 3.79 -5.93 3.46
CA VAL A 91 4.01 -7.26 4.06
C VAL A 91 3.61 -7.21 5.52
N LEU A 92 2.65 -8.04 5.90
CA LEU A 92 2.14 -8.15 7.26
C LEU A 92 2.75 -9.39 7.93
N ASP A 93 3.83 -9.21 8.69
CA ASP A 93 4.43 -10.23 9.55
C ASP A 93 4.35 -9.78 11.01
N GLN A 94 3.22 -9.20 11.38
CA GLN A 94 2.85 -8.82 12.73
C GLN A 94 1.43 -9.29 13.06
N ARG A 95 1.16 -9.50 14.35
CA ARG A 95 -0.19 -9.76 14.82
C ARG A 95 -0.95 -8.44 14.94
N ILE A 96 -2.03 -8.32 14.20
CA ILE A 96 -2.97 -7.21 14.27
C ILE A 96 -4.12 -7.62 15.17
N GLN A 97 -4.46 -6.77 16.14
CA GLN A 97 -5.44 -7.11 17.18
C GLN A 97 -6.76 -6.34 17.05
N SER A 98 -6.84 -5.38 16.14
CA SER A 98 -8.05 -4.58 15.96
C SER A 98 -8.21 -4.10 14.52
N MET A 99 -9.46 -3.85 14.11
CA MET A 99 -9.80 -3.22 12.85
C MET A 99 -9.12 -1.84 12.67
N THR A 100 -9.05 -1.06 13.75
CA THR A 100 -8.39 0.25 13.70
C THR A 100 -6.90 0.13 13.38
N GLU A 101 -6.21 -0.82 14.02
CA GLU A 101 -4.79 -1.09 13.75
C GLU A 101 -4.61 -1.59 12.30
N PHE A 102 -5.47 -2.49 11.83
CA PHE A 102 -5.46 -2.98 10.46
C PHE A 102 -5.60 -1.83 9.46
N LYS A 103 -6.65 -1.01 9.59
CA LYS A 103 -6.88 0.15 8.71
C LYS A 103 -5.72 1.15 8.73
N GLN A 104 -5.11 1.40 9.88
CA GLN A 104 -3.92 2.25 9.99
C GLN A 104 -2.71 1.65 9.29
N THR A 105 -2.55 0.34 9.35
CA THR A 105 -1.42 -0.38 8.75
C THR A 105 -1.52 -0.41 7.23
N ILE A 106 -2.65 -0.86 6.68
CA ILE A 106 -2.82 -0.97 5.22
C ILE A 106 -3.07 0.38 4.54
N GLY A 107 -3.67 1.34 5.25
CA GLY A 107 -3.93 2.69 4.73
C GLY A 107 -2.69 3.42 4.20
N ARG A 108 -1.49 2.90 4.47
CA ARG A 108 -0.22 3.38 3.90
C ARG A 108 -0.11 3.13 2.40
N GLY A 109 -0.72 2.05 1.93
CA GLY A 109 -0.68 1.64 0.53
C GLY A 109 -1.98 1.79 -0.24
N THR A 110 -3.10 2.10 0.41
CA THR A 110 -4.41 2.12 -0.25
C THR A 110 -4.60 3.24 -1.27
N ARG A 111 -3.81 4.32 -1.19
CA ARG A 111 -3.95 5.43 -2.14
C ARG A 111 -3.44 5.04 -3.51
N ILE A 112 -4.28 5.23 -4.52
CA ILE A 112 -3.91 5.16 -5.94
C ILE A 112 -3.07 6.39 -6.27
N ASN A 113 -2.04 6.23 -7.09
CA ASN A 113 -1.24 7.33 -7.60
C ASN A 113 -0.84 7.03 -9.05
N GLU A 114 -1.68 7.47 -9.98
CA GLU A 114 -1.53 7.20 -11.41
C GLU A 114 -0.26 7.84 -12.00
N ASP A 115 0.19 8.97 -11.45
CA ASP A 115 1.42 9.65 -11.88
C ASP A 115 2.68 8.79 -11.66
N TYR A 116 2.59 7.78 -10.79
CA TYR A 116 3.66 6.84 -10.48
C TYR A 116 3.30 5.39 -10.81
N ASP A 117 2.41 5.16 -11.76
CA ASP A 117 1.96 3.82 -12.20
C ASP A 117 1.48 2.93 -11.05
N LYS A 118 0.82 3.55 -10.07
CA LYS A 118 0.24 2.82 -8.95
C LYS A 118 -1.28 2.80 -9.04
N TYR A 119 -1.80 1.78 -9.68
CA TYR A 119 -3.24 1.53 -9.84
C TYR A 119 -3.80 0.59 -8.78
N TYR A 120 -2.93 -0.20 -8.15
CA TYR A 120 -3.25 -1.13 -7.06
C TYR A 120 -2.05 -1.28 -6.12
N PHE A 121 -2.26 -1.96 -5.03
CA PHE A 121 -1.21 -2.39 -4.12
C PHE A 121 -1.41 -3.86 -3.77
N THR A 122 -0.32 -4.51 -3.39
CA THR A 122 -0.34 -5.93 -3.00
C THR A 122 -0.15 -6.05 -1.49
N ILE A 123 -0.90 -6.94 -0.86
CA ILE A 123 -0.68 -7.34 0.53
C ILE A 123 -0.17 -8.77 0.55
N ILE A 124 0.96 -9.01 1.22
CA ILE A 124 1.42 -10.34 1.62
C ILE A 124 1.17 -10.48 3.11
N ASP A 125 0.29 -11.38 3.50
CA ASP A 125 -0.15 -11.53 4.88
C ASP A 125 0.23 -12.89 5.45
N PHE A 126 1.17 -12.90 6.39
CA PHE A 126 1.63 -14.12 7.06
C PHE A 126 0.84 -14.45 8.33
N LYS A 127 -0.01 -13.55 8.80
CA LYS A 127 -0.72 -13.68 10.08
C LYS A 127 -2.25 -13.69 9.97
N LYS A 128 -2.75 -13.73 8.72
CA LYS A 128 -4.20 -13.78 8.40
C LYS A 128 -5.00 -12.57 8.92
N ALA A 129 -4.37 -11.40 8.97
CA ALA A 129 -5.03 -10.18 9.37
C ALA A 129 -6.10 -9.75 8.34
N THR A 130 -5.83 -9.97 7.05
CA THR A 130 -6.77 -9.67 5.96
C THR A 130 -8.04 -10.52 6.04
N GLU A 131 -7.95 -11.80 6.47
CA GLU A 131 -9.14 -12.64 6.67
C GLU A 131 -10.00 -12.15 7.84
N LEU A 132 -9.36 -11.58 8.89
CA LEU A 132 -10.04 -11.17 10.12
C LEU A 132 -10.64 -9.76 10.04
N PHE A 133 -10.03 -8.88 9.29
CA PHE A 133 -10.30 -7.44 9.32
C PHE A 133 -10.60 -6.81 7.95
N ALA A 134 -10.74 -7.61 6.88
CA ALA A 134 -11.13 -7.09 5.57
C ALA A 134 -12.42 -6.27 5.67
N ASP A 135 -12.42 -5.10 5.02
CA ASP A 135 -13.56 -4.19 4.97
C ASP A 135 -13.62 -3.59 3.56
N PRO A 136 -14.44 -4.15 2.65
CA PRO A 136 -14.55 -3.69 1.27
C PRO A 136 -14.86 -2.19 1.12
N ASP A 137 -15.56 -1.60 2.08
CA ASP A 137 -15.85 -0.16 2.08
C ASP A 137 -14.60 0.71 2.33
N PHE A 138 -13.52 0.11 2.87
CA PHE A 138 -12.26 0.79 3.16
C PHE A 138 -11.11 0.40 2.22
N ASP A 139 -10.88 -0.87 2.04
CA ASP A 139 -9.76 -1.45 1.26
C ASP A 139 -10.16 -1.79 -0.19
N GLY A 140 -11.46 -1.73 -0.50
CA GLY A 140 -12.00 -2.15 -1.79
C GLY A 140 -12.11 -3.67 -1.91
N ASP A 141 -12.78 -4.13 -2.96
CA ASP A 141 -12.80 -5.54 -3.29
C ASP A 141 -11.42 -5.99 -3.79
N PRO A 142 -10.91 -7.13 -3.29
CA PRO A 142 -9.63 -7.64 -3.79
C PRO A 142 -9.77 -8.06 -5.26
N VAL A 143 -8.89 -7.55 -6.10
CA VAL A 143 -8.84 -7.94 -7.52
C VAL A 143 -8.49 -9.42 -7.66
N GLN A 144 -7.59 -9.92 -6.81
CA GLN A 144 -7.18 -11.31 -6.80
C GLN A 144 -6.75 -11.72 -5.39
N ILE A 145 -7.22 -12.90 -4.95
CA ILE A 145 -6.75 -13.56 -3.74
C ILE A 145 -6.00 -14.82 -4.16
N TYR A 146 -4.74 -14.96 -3.73
CA TYR A 146 -3.89 -16.08 -4.08
C TYR A 146 -3.17 -16.63 -2.86
N GLU A 147 -3.31 -17.92 -2.62
CA GLU A 147 -2.64 -18.66 -1.56
C GLU A 147 -1.71 -19.72 -2.17
N PRO A 148 -0.39 -19.44 -2.31
CA PRO A 148 0.55 -20.41 -2.85
C PRO A 148 0.70 -21.61 -1.92
N LYS A 149 0.75 -22.80 -2.49
CA LYS A 149 0.92 -24.07 -1.74
C LYS A 149 2.32 -24.61 -1.96
N GLY A 150 3.02 -24.93 -0.85
CA GLY A 150 4.33 -25.58 -0.91
C GLY A 150 5.37 -24.74 -1.65
N ASP A 151 5.90 -25.28 -2.75
CA ASP A 151 6.95 -24.65 -3.57
C ASP A 151 6.40 -23.79 -4.73
N GLU A 152 5.11 -23.47 -4.72
CA GLU A 152 4.51 -22.63 -5.75
C GLU A 152 5.08 -21.21 -5.71
N SER A 153 4.94 -20.49 -6.85
CA SER A 153 5.36 -19.10 -6.94
C SER A 153 4.55 -18.22 -5.98
N PRO A 154 5.18 -17.27 -5.27
CA PRO A 154 4.42 -16.28 -4.50
C PRO A 154 3.68 -15.27 -5.37
N VAL A 155 3.97 -15.22 -6.67
CA VAL A 155 3.25 -14.42 -7.65
C VAL A 155 2.19 -15.31 -8.27
N PRO A 156 0.90 -14.90 -8.29
CA PRO A 156 -0.14 -15.66 -8.94
C PRO A 156 0.18 -15.86 -10.43
N PRO A 157 -0.26 -16.95 -11.06
CA PRO A 157 -0.15 -17.11 -12.50
C PRO A 157 -0.95 -15.99 -13.22
N ASP A 158 -0.45 -15.54 -14.36
CA ASP A 158 -1.22 -14.63 -15.20
C ASP A 158 -2.52 -15.33 -15.64
N ASP A 159 -3.65 -14.71 -15.35
CA ASP A 159 -4.97 -15.20 -15.77
C ASP A 159 -5.14 -15.00 -17.29
N ASP A 160 -4.36 -15.74 -18.10
CA ASP A 160 -4.50 -15.74 -19.57
C ASP A 160 -5.75 -16.51 -20.04
N GLU A 161 -6.56 -17.06 -19.12
CA GLU A 161 -7.78 -17.82 -19.42
C GLU A 161 -9.07 -17.29 -18.76
N SER A 162 -9.06 -16.14 -18.14
CA SER A 162 -10.34 -15.50 -17.80
C SER A 162 -10.96 -14.95 -19.09
N PRO A 163 -12.19 -15.35 -19.47
CA PRO A 163 -12.89 -14.65 -20.53
C PRO A 163 -12.95 -13.18 -20.12
N ARG A 164 -12.29 -12.33 -20.90
CA ARG A 164 -12.51 -10.89 -20.81
C ARG A 164 -13.99 -10.69 -21.08
N THR A 165 -14.76 -10.66 -20.02
CA THR A 165 -16.08 -10.09 -20.12
C THR A 165 -15.83 -8.63 -20.42
N ASP A 166 -16.06 -8.26 -21.68
CA ASP A 166 -16.22 -6.88 -22.14
C ASP A 166 -17.46 -6.24 -21.49
N ASP A 167 -17.70 -6.51 -20.24
CA ASP A 167 -18.56 -5.72 -19.38
C ASP A 167 -17.73 -4.51 -18.94
N CYS A 168 -17.52 -3.63 -19.95
CA CYS A 168 -17.39 -2.22 -19.70
C CYS A 168 -18.35 -1.87 -18.57
N PHE A 169 -17.79 -1.51 -17.41
CA PHE A 169 -18.55 -0.92 -16.32
C PHE A 169 -19.23 0.32 -16.90
N THR A 170 -20.44 0.14 -17.41
CA THR A 170 -21.35 1.25 -17.69
C THR A 170 -21.79 1.73 -16.32
N TYR A 171 -21.20 2.84 -15.89
CA TYR A 171 -21.76 3.62 -14.80
C TYR A 171 -23.26 3.76 -15.06
N PRO A 172 -24.13 3.38 -14.12
CA PRO A 172 -25.54 3.70 -14.26
C PRO A 172 -25.64 5.21 -14.51
N PRO A 173 -26.51 5.66 -15.43
CA PRO A 173 -26.68 7.09 -15.67
C PRO A 173 -26.97 7.75 -14.32
N ALA A 174 -26.26 8.83 -14.04
CA ALA A 174 -26.37 9.57 -12.80
C ALA A 174 -27.87 9.82 -12.54
N GLU A 175 -28.41 9.18 -11.51
CA GLU A 175 -29.74 9.51 -11.03
C GLU A 175 -29.75 11.00 -10.67
N GLU A 176 -30.69 11.73 -11.19
CA GLU A 176 -30.81 13.16 -10.97
C GLU A 176 -30.73 13.45 -9.47
N SER A 177 -29.73 14.24 -9.09
CA SER A 177 -29.56 14.70 -7.71
C SER A 177 -30.83 15.29 -7.19
N PRO A 178 -31.31 14.93 -5.98
CA PRO A 178 -32.50 15.53 -5.35
C PRO A 178 -32.41 17.07 -5.18
N TRP A 179 -31.27 17.67 -5.52
CA TRP A 179 -30.96 19.09 -5.35
C TRP A 179 -31.03 19.90 -6.64
N SER A 180 -31.46 19.35 -7.77
CA SER A 180 -31.59 20.06 -9.06
C SER A 180 -32.78 21.06 -9.09
N GLY A 181 -33.48 21.28 -7.98
CA GLY A 181 -34.63 22.16 -7.86
C GLY A 181 -34.43 23.46 -7.09
N VAL A 182 -33.20 23.81 -6.66
CA VAL A 182 -32.97 25.10 -5.98
C VAL A 182 -32.61 26.14 -7.02
N ALA A 183 -33.63 26.94 -7.42
CA ALA A 183 -33.44 28.10 -8.28
C ALA A 183 -32.52 29.11 -7.61
N GLU A 184 -31.44 29.52 -8.31
CA GLU A 184 -30.63 30.65 -7.90
C GLU A 184 -31.47 31.92 -7.79
N PRO A 185 -31.28 32.70 -6.72
CA PRO A 185 -31.93 34.02 -6.65
C PRO A 185 -31.28 34.95 -7.69
N ARG A 186 -32.14 35.57 -8.53
CA ARG A 186 -31.71 36.56 -9.51
C ARG A 186 -31.11 37.78 -8.80
N PRO A 187 -30.01 38.33 -9.25
CA PRO A 187 -29.47 39.59 -8.71
C PRO A 187 -30.30 40.78 -9.21
N GLY A 188 -30.77 41.60 -8.27
CA GLY A 188 -30.92 43.04 -8.40
C GLY A 188 -32.08 43.55 -9.24
N GLU A 189 -33.17 43.98 -8.56
CA GLU A 189 -33.91 45.19 -8.93
C GLU A 189 -33.71 46.17 -7.79
N GLU A 190 -32.91 47.21 -8.04
CA GLU A 190 -32.89 48.42 -7.26
C GLU A 190 -34.21 49.14 -7.48
N GLY A 191 -35.06 49.18 -6.47
CA GLY A 191 -36.26 50.00 -6.42
C GLY A 191 -35.96 51.36 -5.80
N SER A 192 -35.97 52.37 -6.64
CA SER A 192 -36.05 53.77 -6.22
C SER A 192 -37.37 54.03 -5.49
N GLY A 193 -37.31 54.75 -4.37
CA GLY A 193 -38.45 55.31 -3.66
C GLY A 193 -38.10 55.71 -2.23
#